data_abacd1f68540ff7704d1c928814e13af
#
_entry.id   abacd1f68540ff7704d1c928814e13af
#
_cell.length_a   1.000
_cell.length_b   1.000
_cell.length_c   1.000
_cell.angle_alpha   90.00
_cell.angle_beta   90.00
_cell.angle_gamma   90.00
#
_symmetry.space_group_name_H-M   'P 1'
#
loop_
_entity.id
_entity.type
_entity.pdbx_description
1 polymer ?
#
loop_
_entity_poly.entity_id
_entity_poly.type
_entity_poly.pdbx_seq_one_letter_code
_entity_poly.pdbx_strand_id
1 'polypeptide(L)'
;AEFGTRAEIKNLNSFRALVRAIEYEVERQIDLVESGGHVVQETRTWDDAQGMTLSMRSKEEAHDYRYFPEPDLVPVELDDAWIERVKNELPELPAQRQQRLMTENGLPAYDAGLIVATKAMADYFDAACKNAGDDKAVANWLLGDVSAYLNNEGIEIDAFPIKPENLGEMVALIKGGVLSSKLA
;
A
#
# COMPACT_ATOMS: atom_id res chain seq x y z
N ALA A 1 -0.49 27.16 12.22
CA ALA A 1 -1.54 27.85 11.46
C ALA A 1 -2.86 27.13 11.74
N GLU A 2 -3.94 27.88 11.95
CA GLU A 2 -5.28 27.30 12.03
C GLU A 2 -5.73 26.87 10.63
N PHE A 3 -6.46 25.75 10.54
CA PHE A 3 -7.05 25.32 9.28
C PHE A 3 -8.21 26.24 8.89
N GLY A 4 -8.32 26.58 7.61
CA GLY A 4 -9.43 27.33 7.06
C GLY A 4 -10.71 26.48 6.86
N THR A 5 -11.68 27.05 6.14
CA THR A 5 -12.93 26.34 5.78
C THR A 5 -12.63 25.15 4.87
N ARG A 6 -13.18 23.99 5.21
CA ARG A 6 -12.94 22.72 4.51
C ARG A 6 -13.79 22.60 3.25
N ALA A 7 -13.18 22.24 2.13
CA ALA A 7 -13.87 21.70 0.96
C ALA A 7 -13.50 20.22 0.78
N GLU A 8 -14.48 19.37 0.48
CA GLU A 8 -14.28 17.93 0.22
C GLU A 8 -14.30 17.69 -1.29
N ILE A 9 -13.28 17.03 -1.84
CA ILE A 9 -13.27 16.66 -3.25
C ILE A 9 -13.50 15.17 -3.40
N LYS A 10 -14.44 14.78 -4.25
CA LYS A 10 -14.81 13.39 -4.58
C LYS A 10 -14.47 13.04 -6.03
N ASN A 11 -14.61 11.75 -6.37
CA ASN A 11 -14.35 11.20 -7.70
C ASN A 11 -12.89 11.28 -8.14
N LEU A 12 -11.98 10.97 -7.21
CA LEU A 12 -10.54 10.93 -7.45
C LEU A 12 -10.10 9.49 -7.70
N ASN A 13 -10.07 9.08 -8.96
CA ASN A 13 -9.87 7.69 -9.37
C ASN A 13 -8.40 7.33 -9.67
N SER A 14 -7.47 8.28 -9.54
CA SER A 14 -6.04 8.08 -9.74
C SER A 14 -5.23 9.11 -8.96
N PHE A 15 -3.97 8.82 -8.67
CA PHE A 15 -3.04 9.80 -8.07
C PHE A 15 -2.88 11.04 -8.95
N ARG A 16 -2.89 10.89 -10.27
CA ARG A 16 -2.84 12.02 -11.20
C ARG A 16 -4.07 12.92 -11.09
N ALA A 17 -5.27 12.33 -10.99
CA ALA A 17 -6.50 13.08 -10.77
C ALA A 17 -6.48 13.79 -9.42
N LEU A 18 -5.95 13.14 -8.37
CA LEU A 18 -5.79 13.75 -7.04
C LEU A 18 -4.92 15.01 -7.09
N VAL A 19 -3.73 14.92 -7.71
CA VAL A 19 -2.82 16.07 -7.82
C VAL A 19 -3.47 17.23 -8.57
N ARG A 20 -4.03 16.96 -9.76
CA ARG A 20 -4.69 17.98 -10.58
C ARG A 20 -5.89 18.63 -9.88
N ALA A 21 -6.68 17.82 -9.17
CA ALA A 21 -7.83 18.33 -8.44
C ALA A 21 -7.42 19.25 -7.27
N ILE A 22 -6.34 18.91 -6.55
CA ILE A 22 -5.81 19.76 -5.48
C ILE A 22 -5.26 21.05 -6.06
N GLU A 23 -4.44 21.00 -7.10
CA GLU A 23 -3.90 22.19 -7.78
C GLU A 23 -5.01 23.12 -8.22
N TYR A 24 -6.01 22.60 -8.94
CA TYR A 24 -7.17 23.40 -9.39
C TYR A 24 -7.93 24.02 -8.20
N GLU A 25 -8.19 23.25 -7.15
CA GLU A 25 -8.98 23.73 -6.02
C GLU A 25 -8.23 24.79 -5.20
N VAL A 26 -6.92 24.68 -5.08
CA VAL A 26 -6.07 25.69 -4.45
C VAL A 26 -6.16 27.01 -5.22
N GLU A 27 -5.98 27.00 -6.54
CA GLU A 27 -6.09 28.19 -7.39
C GLU A 27 -7.49 28.81 -7.29
N ARG A 28 -8.54 27.98 -7.42
CA ARG A 28 -9.92 28.46 -7.29
C ARG A 28 -10.20 29.14 -5.95
N GLN A 29 -9.69 28.59 -4.86
CA GLN A 29 -9.90 29.19 -3.53
C GLN A 29 -9.11 30.48 -3.35
N ILE A 30 -7.89 30.57 -3.90
CA ILE A 30 -7.09 31.80 -3.91
C ILE A 30 -7.85 32.90 -4.68
N ASP A 31 -8.26 32.62 -5.90
CA ASP A 31 -9.01 33.57 -6.75
C ASP A 31 -10.28 34.06 -6.06
N LEU A 32 -11.03 33.13 -5.42
CA LEU A 32 -12.24 33.47 -4.68
C LEU A 32 -11.95 34.43 -3.52
N VAL A 33 -10.92 34.19 -2.74
CA VAL A 33 -10.57 35.03 -1.59
C VAL A 33 -10.01 36.36 -2.06
N GLU A 34 -9.16 36.40 -3.07
CA GLU A 34 -8.59 37.63 -3.64
C GLU A 34 -9.67 38.51 -4.27
N SER A 35 -10.73 37.93 -4.82
CA SER A 35 -11.90 38.68 -5.32
C SER A 35 -12.86 39.17 -4.22
N GLY A 36 -12.51 38.95 -2.93
CA GLY A 36 -13.32 39.36 -1.77
C GLY A 36 -14.42 38.41 -1.38
N GLY A 37 -14.45 37.20 -1.96
CA GLY A 37 -15.34 36.12 -1.55
C GLY A 37 -14.79 35.31 -0.38
N HIS A 38 -15.55 34.28 0.01
CA HIS A 38 -15.11 33.34 1.06
C HIS A 38 -15.35 31.90 0.65
N VAL A 39 -14.44 31.02 1.08
CA VAL A 39 -14.59 29.58 0.91
C VAL A 39 -15.75 29.11 1.78
N VAL A 40 -16.69 28.40 1.20
CA VAL A 40 -17.80 27.74 1.93
C VAL A 40 -17.52 26.26 2.09
N GLN A 41 -18.06 25.68 3.17
CA GLN A 41 -17.95 24.24 3.37
C GLN A 41 -18.88 23.52 2.39
N GLU A 42 -18.31 22.84 1.42
CA GLU A 42 -19.06 22.13 0.38
C GLU A 42 -18.36 20.81 -0.03
N THR A 43 -19.13 19.93 -0.66
CA THR A 43 -18.59 18.77 -1.38
C THR A 43 -18.56 19.12 -2.86
N ARG A 44 -17.41 18.87 -3.49
CA ARG A 44 -17.15 19.07 -4.92
C ARG A 44 -16.78 17.73 -5.56
N THR A 45 -17.05 17.58 -6.85
CA THR A 45 -16.61 16.40 -7.63
C THR A 45 -15.55 16.84 -8.62
N TRP A 46 -14.51 16.01 -8.79
CA TRP A 46 -13.55 16.18 -9.85
C TRP A 46 -14.13 15.74 -11.20
N ASP A 47 -14.11 16.60 -12.21
CA ASP A 47 -14.39 16.27 -13.58
C ASP A 47 -13.07 16.19 -14.36
N ASP A 48 -12.63 14.98 -14.68
CA ASP A 48 -11.34 14.75 -15.33
C ASP A 48 -11.34 15.21 -16.80
N ALA A 49 -12.52 15.21 -17.45
CA ALA A 49 -12.66 15.66 -18.83
C ALA A 49 -12.56 17.19 -18.94
N GLN A 50 -13.14 17.90 -17.99
CA GLN A 50 -13.08 19.37 -17.94
C GLN A 50 -11.85 19.88 -17.18
N GLY A 51 -11.20 19.03 -16.37
CA GLY A 51 -10.04 19.39 -15.56
C GLY A 51 -10.39 20.37 -14.43
N MET A 52 -11.58 20.28 -13.85
CA MET A 52 -12.06 21.20 -12.83
C MET A 52 -12.91 20.51 -11.77
N THR A 53 -13.05 21.17 -10.61
CA THR A 53 -14.01 20.74 -9.59
C THR A 53 -15.37 21.41 -9.79
N LEU A 54 -16.43 20.64 -9.61
CA LEU A 54 -17.82 21.13 -9.68
C LEU A 54 -18.49 20.98 -8.31
N SER A 55 -19.23 21.99 -7.85
CA SER A 55 -20.00 21.90 -6.63
C SER A 55 -21.09 20.84 -6.76
N MET A 56 -21.22 19.96 -5.76
CA MET A 56 -22.26 18.94 -5.75
C MET A 56 -23.44 19.35 -4.87
N ARG A 57 -23.19 19.45 -3.58
CA ARG A 57 -24.21 19.76 -2.58
C ARG A 57 -23.54 20.41 -1.38
N SER A 58 -24.10 21.47 -0.85
CA SER A 58 -23.71 22.00 0.44
C SER A 58 -24.23 21.05 1.53
N LYS A 59 -23.34 20.53 2.38
CA LYS A 59 -23.71 19.83 3.60
C LYS A 59 -23.88 20.87 4.71
N GLU A 60 -25.09 21.34 4.91
CA GLU A 60 -25.33 22.42 5.84
C GLU A 60 -25.11 22.02 7.31
N GLU A 61 -25.22 20.71 7.70
CA GLU A 61 -24.93 20.26 9.07
C GLU A 61 -24.57 18.77 9.17
N ALA A 62 -23.81 18.41 10.21
CA ALA A 62 -23.38 17.02 10.51
C ALA A 62 -24.55 16.07 10.89
N HIS A 63 -25.74 16.57 11.06
CA HIS A 63 -26.95 15.79 11.36
C HIS A 63 -27.33 14.76 10.29
N ASP A 64 -26.84 14.92 9.06
CA ASP A 64 -27.13 14.00 7.95
C ASP A 64 -26.40 12.64 8.07
N TYR A 65 -25.41 12.53 8.97
CA TYR A 65 -24.62 11.30 9.16
C TYR A 65 -25.20 10.30 10.15
N ARG A 66 -26.29 10.64 10.87
CA ARG A 66 -26.98 9.74 11.80
C ARG A 66 -26.03 9.05 12.80
N TYR A 67 -25.17 9.81 13.47
CA TYR A 67 -24.26 9.30 14.51
C TYR A 67 -25.05 8.92 15.78
N PHE A 68 -25.83 7.86 15.68
CA PHE A 68 -26.51 7.26 16.82
C PHE A 68 -26.46 5.73 16.66
N PRO A 69 -26.53 4.96 17.76
CA PRO A 69 -26.59 3.51 17.69
C PRO A 69 -27.77 3.06 16.83
N GLU A 70 -27.53 2.11 15.92
CA GLU A 70 -28.61 1.52 15.13
C GLU A 70 -29.52 0.70 16.05
N PRO A 71 -30.82 1.03 16.14
CA PRO A 71 -31.71 0.38 17.10
C PRO A 71 -31.94 -1.12 16.79
N ASP A 72 -31.75 -1.53 15.55
CA ASP A 72 -31.92 -2.92 15.13
C ASP A 72 -30.68 -3.80 15.37
N LEU A 73 -29.56 -3.20 15.80
CA LEU A 73 -28.33 -3.92 16.13
C LEU A 73 -28.17 -4.06 17.65
N VAL A 74 -27.99 -5.28 18.10
CA VAL A 74 -27.64 -5.55 19.49
C VAL A 74 -26.19 -5.18 19.77
N PRO A 75 -25.84 -4.72 21.00
CA PRO A 75 -24.44 -4.51 21.37
C PRO A 75 -23.60 -5.77 21.16
N VAL A 76 -22.43 -5.61 20.56
CA VAL A 76 -21.45 -6.69 20.42
C VAL A 76 -20.50 -6.60 21.62
N GLU A 77 -20.54 -7.62 22.48
CA GLU A 77 -19.63 -7.74 23.61
C GLU A 77 -18.50 -8.69 23.28
N LEU A 78 -17.26 -8.18 23.38
CA LEU A 78 -16.03 -8.95 23.16
C LEU A 78 -15.34 -9.13 24.51
N ASP A 79 -15.16 -10.37 24.93
CA ASP A 79 -14.39 -10.69 26.13
C ASP A 79 -12.87 -10.69 25.84
N ASP A 80 -12.09 -10.55 26.91
CA ASP A 80 -10.64 -10.52 26.81
C ASP A 80 -10.06 -11.84 26.26
N ALA A 81 -10.71 -12.95 26.52
CA ALA A 81 -10.29 -14.26 26.04
C ALA A 81 -10.41 -14.36 24.50
N TRP A 82 -11.47 -13.78 23.93
CA TRP A 82 -11.66 -13.70 22.49
C TRP A 82 -10.59 -12.80 21.85
N ILE A 83 -10.33 -11.64 22.47
CA ILE A 83 -9.31 -10.68 22.00
C ILE A 83 -7.92 -11.32 22.01
N GLU A 84 -7.54 -11.99 23.11
CA GLU A 84 -6.25 -12.67 23.20
C GLU A 84 -6.11 -13.83 22.22
N ARG A 85 -7.18 -14.59 22.00
CA ARG A 85 -7.18 -15.63 20.94
C ARG A 85 -6.89 -15.04 19.58
N VAL A 86 -7.61 -13.97 19.18
CA VAL A 86 -7.39 -13.30 17.89
C VAL A 86 -5.98 -12.74 17.77
N LYS A 87 -5.44 -12.11 18.83
CA LYS A 87 -4.05 -11.65 18.85
C LYS A 87 -3.03 -12.77 18.61
N ASN A 88 -3.26 -13.93 19.24
CA ASN A 88 -2.37 -15.09 19.08
C ASN A 88 -2.48 -15.77 17.69
N GLU A 89 -3.61 -15.63 17.03
CA GLU A 89 -3.85 -16.12 15.67
C GLU A 89 -3.39 -15.16 14.56
N LEU A 90 -3.05 -13.91 14.93
CA LEU A 90 -2.57 -12.94 13.93
C LEU A 90 -1.25 -13.41 13.31
N PRO A 91 -1.15 -13.45 11.99
CA PRO A 91 0.14 -13.68 11.33
C PRO A 91 1.08 -12.50 11.56
N GLU A 92 2.37 -12.71 11.28
CA GLU A 92 3.35 -11.63 11.29
C GLU A 92 2.87 -10.47 10.39
N LEU A 93 2.75 -9.28 10.98
CA LEU A 93 2.28 -8.09 10.26
C LEU A 93 3.38 -7.53 9.33
N PRO A 94 3.02 -6.84 8.22
CA PRO A 94 4.01 -6.32 7.27
C PRO A 94 5.12 -5.49 7.90
N ALA A 95 4.80 -4.62 8.86
CA ALA A 95 5.79 -3.79 9.56
C ALA A 95 6.76 -4.62 10.43
N GLN A 96 6.25 -5.66 11.09
CA GLN A 96 7.09 -6.59 11.87
C GLN A 96 7.99 -7.40 10.94
N ARG A 97 7.42 -7.90 9.83
CA ARG A 97 8.17 -8.65 8.82
C ARG A 97 9.26 -7.80 8.18
N GLN A 98 8.96 -6.56 7.82
CA GLN A 98 9.99 -5.62 7.33
C GLN A 98 11.12 -5.45 8.32
N GLN A 99 10.80 -5.22 9.60
CA GLN A 99 11.80 -5.10 10.65
C GLN A 99 12.65 -6.37 10.79
N ARG A 100 12.03 -7.56 10.74
CA ARG A 100 12.74 -8.84 10.76
C ARG A 100 13.67 -8.99 9.56
N LEU A 101 13.22 -8.70 8.34
CA LEU A 101 14.04 -8.76 7.14
C LEU A 101 15.27 -7.83 7.22
N MET A 102 15.13 -6.68 7.86
CA MET A 102 16.25 -5.77 8.08
C MET A 102 17.23 -6.30 9.14
N THR A 103 16.74 -6.84 10.24
CA THR A 103 17.58 -7.22 11.39
C THR A 103 18.17 -8.61 11.26
N GLU A 104 17.42 -9.59 10.78
CA GLU A 104 17.84 -10.99 10.70
C GLU A 104 18.43 -11.34 9.33
N ASN A 105 17.79 -10.89 8.22
CA ASN A 105 18.29 -11.16 6.88
C ASN A 105 19.25 -10.07 6.37
N GLY A 106 19.43 -8.98 7.12
CA GLY A 106 20.38 -7.91 6.83
C GLY A 106 20.06 -7.10 5.57
N LEU A 107 18.77 -7.01 5.20
CA LEU A 107 18.34 -6.26 4.02
C LEU A 107 18.28 -4.75 4.30
N PRO A 108 18.54 -3.90 3.29
CA PRO A 108 18.23 -2.48 3.35
C PRO A 108 16.73 -2.25 3.57
N ALA A 109 16.36 -1.16 4.24
CA ALA A 109 14.96 -0.81 4.51
C ALA A 109 14.10 -0.70 3.26
N TYR A 110 14.67 -0.19 2.17
CA TYR A 110 14.01 -0.07 0.88
C TYR A 110 13.67 -1.45 0.29
N ASP A 111 14.63 -2.36 0.23
CA ASP A 111 14.45 -3.71 -0.33
C ASP A 111 13.46 -4.52 0.52
N ALA A 112 13.61 -4.46 1.84
CA ALA A 112 12.66 -5.09 2.77
C ALA A 112 11.24 -4.54 2.57
N GLY A 113 11.10 -3.22 2.35
CA GLY A 113 9.81 -2.57 2.07
C GLY A 113 9.16 -3.08 0.77
N LEU A 114 9.95 -3.27 -0.29
CA LEU A 114 9.46 -3.83 -1.56
C LEU A 114 9.01 -5.28 -1.41
N ILE A 115 9.77 -6.10 -0.69
CA ILE A 115 9.44 -7.53 -0.47
C ILE A 115 8.15 -7.68 0.33
N VAL A 116 7.91 -6.86 1.36
CA VAL A 116 6.69 -6.94 2.18
C VAL A 116 5.49 -6.20 1.59
N ALA A 117 5.63 -5.57 0.42
CA ALA A 117 4.55 -4.85 -0.25
C ALA A 117 3.33 -5.73 -0.51
N THR A 118 3.54 -7.02 -0.79
CA THR A 118 2.48 -8.03 -0.84
C THR A 118 2.83 -9.23 0.02
N LYS A 119 1.82 -9.88 0.59
CA LYS A 119 2.01 -11.10 1.38
C LYS A 119 2.67 -12.20 0.55
N ALA A 120 2.22 -12.38 -0.69
CA ALA A 120 2.70 -13.41 -1.60
C ALA A 120 4.20 -13.26 -1.91
N MET A 121 4.67 -12.03 -2.21
CA MET A 121 6.09 -11.75 -2.44
C MET A 121 6.94 -12.05 -1.20
N ALA A 122 6.46 -11.64 -0.04
CA ALA A 122 7.16 -11.87 1.22
C ALA A 122 7.21 -13.37 1.58
N ASP A 123 6.13 -14.12 1.37
CA ASP A 123 6.08 -15.57 1.59
C ASP A 123 7.01 -16.31 0.62
N TYR A 124 7.08 -15.89 -0.64
CA TYR A 124 8.00 -16.41 -1.63
C TYR A 124 9.46 -16.18 -1.20
N PHE A 125 9.79 -14.96 -0.75
CA PHE A 125 11.12 -14.64 -0.24
C PHE A 125 11.53 -15.53 0.92
N ASP A 126 10.68 -15.64 1.95
CA ASP A 126 10.96 -16.47 3.13
C ASP A 126 11.14 -17.95 2.77
N ALA A 127 10.36 -18.45 1.81
CA ALA A 127 10.50 -19.83 1.34
C ALA A 127 11.82 -20.03 0.56
N ALA A 128 12.22 -19.09 -0.28
CA ALA A 128 13.47 -19.15 -1.02
C ALA A 128 14.71 -19.09 -0.11
N CYS A 129 14.68 -18.29 0.95
CA CYS A 129 15.79 -18.14 1.90
C CYS A 129 16.10 -19.41 2.69
N LYS A 130 15.14 -20.33 2.89
CA LYS A 130 15.31 -21.54 3.72
C LYS A 130 16.52 -22.37 3.32
N ASN A 131 16.84 -22.45 2.05
CA ASN A 131 17.90 -23.30 1.51
C ASN A 131 19.01 -22.51 0.78
N ALA A 132 18.87 -21.20 0.62
CA ALA A 132 19.77 -20.38 -0.18
C ALA A 132 21.11 -20.11 0.50
N GLY A 133 21.12 -19.97 1.84
CA GLY A 133 22.29 -19.62 2.62
C GLY A 133 22.84 -18.21 2.37
N ASP A 134 22.18 -17.42 1.52
CA ASP A 134 22.48 -16.01 1.23
C ASP A 134 21.20 -15.23 0.90
N ASP A 135 20.60 -14.68 1.95
CA ASP A 135 19.30 -13.99 1.85
C ASP A 135 19.38 -12.70 1.03
N LYS A 136 20.52 -12.01 1.06
CA LYS A 136 20.74 -10.82 0.22
C LYS A 136 20.78 -11.16 -1.25
N ALA A 137 21.40 -12.29 -1.61
CA ALA A 137 21.40 -12.76 -2.98
C ALA A 137 19.99 -13.13 -3.44
N VAL A 138 19.19 -13.80 -2.57
CA VAL A 138 17.77 -14.07 -2.86
C VAL A 138 17.00 -12.78 -3.11
N ALA A 139 17.17 -11.77 -2.25
CA ALA A 139 16.52 -10.47 -2.42
C ALA A 139 16.90 -9.81 -3.75
N ASN A 140 18.18 -9.84 -4.11
CA ASN A 140 18.66 -9.27 -5.37
C ASN A 140 18.02 -9.95 -6.59
N TRP A 141 17.96 -11.28 -6.61
CA TRP A 141 17.29 -12.02 -7.69
C TRP A 141 15.80 -11.74 -7.73
N LEU A 142 15.15 -11.72 -6.58
CA LEU A 142 13.70 -11.49 -6.48
C LEU A 142 13.31 -10.09 -6.94
N LEU A 143 14.03 -9.06 -6.48
CA LEU A 143 13.76 -7.66 -6.81
C LEU A 143 14.29 -7.24 -8.19
N GLY A 144 15.27 -7.98 -8.74
CA GLY A 144 15.82 -7.78 -10.07
C GLY A 144 15.07 -8.61 -11.12
N ASP A 145 15.64 -9.76 -11.45
CA ASP A 145 15.22 -10.57 -12.59
C ASP A 145 13.81 -11.13 -12.47
N VAL A 146 13.42 -11.61 -11.28
CA VAL A 146 12.06 -12.11 -11.03
C VAL A 146 11.05 -10.99 -11.20
N SER A 147 11.26 -9.84 -10.54
CA SER A 147 10.35 -8.70 -10.67
C SER A 147 10.27 -8.15 -12.09
N ALA A 148 11.39 -8.15 -12.83
CA ALA A 148 11.40 -7.78 -14.25
C ALA A 148 10.55 -8.74 -15.08
N TYR A 149 10.66 -10.04 -14.85
CA TYR A 149 9.84 -11.04 -15.52
C TYR A 149 8.35 -10.85 -15.22
N LEU A 150 7.99 -10.70 -13.93
CA LEU A 150 6.59 -10.49 -13.51
C LEU A 150 5.98 -9.27 -14.19
N ASN A 151 6.72 -8.16 -14.24
CA ASN A 151 6.28 -6.93 -14.88
C ASN A 151 6.11 -7.07 -16.39
N ASN A 152 7.02 -7.77 -17.07
CA ASN A 152 6.96 -7.99 -18.52
C ASN A 152 5.78 -8.89 -18.92
N GLU A 153 5.53 -9.94 -18.15
CA GLU A 153 4.41 -10.85 -18.39
C GLU A 153 3.06 -10.35 -17.83
N GLY A 154 3.09 -9.30 -17.00
CA GLY A 154 1.89 -8.75 -16.36
C GLY A 154 1.24 -9.72 -15.37
N ILE A 155 2.05 -10.52 -14.66
CA ILE A 155 1.60 -11.52 -13.69
C ILE A 155 2.10 -11.21 -12.28
N GLU A 156 1.42 -11.79 -11.29
CA GLU A 156 1.83 -11.75 -9.88
C GLU A 156 2.75 -12.93 -9.54
N ILE A 157 3.43 -12.84 -8.39
CA ILE A 157 4.42 -13.85 -7.94
C ILE A 157 3.81 -15.25 -7.78
N ASP A 158 2.53 -15.36 -7.46
CA ASP A 158 1.82 -16.63 -7.33
C ASP A 158 1.73 -17.40 -8.67
N ALA A 159 1.79 -16.68 -9.80
CA ALA A 159 1.82 -17.25 -11.14
C ALA A 159 3.24 -17.42 -11.72
N PHE A 160 4.27 -17.09 -10.94
CA PHE A 160 5.65 -17.23 -11.38
C PHE A 160 6.01 -18.71 -11.58
N PRO A 161 6.60 -19.11 -12.73
CA PRO A 161 6.80 -20.52 -13.06
C PRO A 161 7.89 -21.22 -12.20
N ILE A 162 8.78 -20.45 -11.57
CA ILE A 162 9.84 -20.99 -10.72
C ILE A 162 9.37 -20.97 -9.26
N LYS A 163 9.42 -22.12 -8.60
CA LYS A 163 9.09 -22.23 -7.18
C LYS A 163 10.15 -21.55 -6.31
N PRO A 164 9.81 -21.03 -5.14
CA PRO A 164 10.76 -20.35 -4.26
C PRO A 164 11.92 -21.26 -3.83
N GLU A 165 11.68 -22.55 -3.62
CA GLU A 165 12.71 -23.51 -3.25
C GLU A 165 13.77 -23.64 -4.35
N ASN A 166 13.37 -23.61 -5.63
CA ASN A 166 14.29 -23.70 -6.77
C ASN A 166 15.14 -22.43 -6.91
N LEU A 167 14.55 -21.25 -6.64
CA LEU A 167 15.31 -20.00 -6.58
C LEU A 167 16.36 -20.07 -5.47
N GLY A 168 15.97 -20.55 -4.28
CA GLY A 168 16.90 -20.73 -3.16
C GLY A 168 18.03 -21.71 -3.48
N GLU A 169 17.72 -22.84 -4.12
CA GLU A 169 18.74 -23.83 -4.55
C GLU A 169 19.70 -23.23 -5.60
N MET A 170 19.18 -22.48 -6.57
CA MET A 170 20.01 -21.77 -7.57
C MET A 170 20.99 -20.82 -6.87
N VAL A 171 20.53 -20.03 -5.91
CA VAL A 171 21.38 -19.11 -5.13
C VAL A 171 22.45 -19.90 -4.34
N ALA A 172 22.08 -21.02 -3.74
CA ALA A 172 23.05 -21.89 -3.04
C ALA A 172 24.14 -22.44 -3.97
N LEU A 173 23.77 -22.85 -5.19
CA LEU A 173 24.72 -23.35 -6.20
C LEU A 173 25.67 -22.22 -6.67
N ILE A 174 25.16 -21.00 -6.81
CA ILE A 174 25.99 -19.84 -7.15
C ILE A 174 26.99 -19.56 -6.01
N LYS A 175 26.49 -19.51 -4.77
CA LYS A 175 27.33 -19.30 -3.57
C LYS A 175 28.41 -20.36 -3.42
N GLY A 176 28.07 -21.62 -3.75
CA GLY A 176 29.00 -22.75 -3.73
C GLY A 176 29.98 -22.79 -4.89
N GLY A 177 29.90 -21.86 -5.87
CA GLY A 177 30.78 -21.80 -7.04
C GLY A 177 30.51 -22.89 -8.09
N VAL A 178 29.41 -23.62 -7.95
CA VAL A 178 28.97 -24.65 -8.92
C VAL A 178 28.35 -24.01 -10.16
N LEU A 179 27.59 -22.93 -9.95
CA LEU A 179 26.91 -22.16 -10.99
C LEU A 179 27.46 -20.72 -10.98
N SER A 180 27.67 -20.14 -12.17
CA SER A 180 27.98 -18.71 -12.26
C SER A 180 26.71 -17.88 -12.39
N SER A 181 26.67 -16.68 -11.82
CA SER A 181 25.52 -15.76 -11.93
C SER A 181 25.18 -15.41 -13.41
N LYS A 182 26.10 -15.62 -14.35
CA LYS A 182 25.85 -15.37 -15.78
C LYS A 182 25.10 -16.52 -16.45
N LEU A 183 25.15 -17.72 -15.88
CA LEU A 183 24.50 -18.92 -16.40
C LEU A 183 23.16 -19.22 -15.66
N ALA A 184 22.90 -18.56 -14.53
CA ALA A 184 21.66 -18.61 -13.78
C ALA A 184 20.63 -17.69 -14.40
#